data_bca7ea08156866732076eeb40662c176
#
_entry.id   bca7ea08156866732076eeb40662c176
#
_cell.length_a   1.000
_cell.length_b   1.000
_cell.length_c   1.000
_cell.angle_alpha   90.00
_cell.angle_beta   90.00
_cell.angle_gamma   90.00
#
_symmetry.space_group_name_H-M   'P 1'
#
loop_
_entity.id
_entity.type
_entity.pdbx_description
1 polymer ?
#
loop_
_entity_poly.entity_id
_entity_poly.type
_entity_poly.pdbx_seq_one_letter_code
_entity_poly.pdbx_strand_id
1 'polypeptide(L)'
;MNREYSETPRMKNDVDHLPPVHQEELALATRILMDEFTVAISRATQPWKKNGKIQKIILFGSFGRDDWVDEPENGYQSDYDLLIIVSHKDLTEIADYWYVAEDKIMRDAAIARPVNIIVHTLDEVNRGL
;
A
#
# COMPACT_ATOMS: atom_id res chain seq x y z
N MET A 1 -14.65 17.44 0.33
CA MET A 1 -14.44 16.75 0.35
C MET A 1 -14.38 16.32 0.60
N ASN A 2 -13.99 16.39 0.87
CA ASN A 2 -13.69 15.75 1.07
C ASN A 2 -13.63 15.01 0.86
N ARG A 3 -13.55 14.83 0.63
CA ARG A 3 -13.37 13.79 0.49
C ARG A 3 -13.32 13.05 1.39
N GLU A 4 -13.48 12.91 1.94
CA GLU A 4 -13.35 12.29 2.62
C GLU A 4 -13.21 11.43 2.86
N TYR A 5 -13.00 11.18 2.94
CA TYR A 5 -12.72 10.12 3.13
C TYR A 5 -12.34 9.51 4.09
N SER A 6 -12.46 9.24 4.68
CA SER A 6 -11.84 8.98 5.75
C SER A 6 -11.70 7.61 6.19
N GLU A 7 -12.55 6.81 6.14
CA GLU A 7 -12.40 5.43 6.46
C GLU A 7 -11.65 4.68 5.41
N THR A 8 -11.56 5.22 4.22
CA THR A 8 -10.66 4.66 3.23
C THR A 8 -9.31 5.33 3.32
N PRO A 9 -8.24 4.61 3.01
CA PRO A 9 -6.91 5.22 2.98
C PRO A 9 -6.89 6.41 2.03
N ARG A 10 -6.11 7.40 2.39
CA ARG A 10 -6.12 8.68 1.70
C ARG A 10 -5.21 8.74 0.49
N MET A 11 -4.99 7.61 -0.15
CA MET A 11 -4.13 7.57 -1.32
C MET A 11 -4.65 8.43 -2.47
N LYS A 12 -5.96 8.58 -2.56
CA LYS A 12 -6.58 9.30 -3.66
C LYS A 12 -6.04 10.72 -3.81
N ASN A 13 -5.89 11.45 -2.72
CA ASN A 13 -5.39 12.82 -2.79
C ASN A 13 -3.90 12.85 -3.10
N ASP A 14 -3.18 11.81 -2.70
CA ASP A 14 -1.75 11.75 -2.87
C ASP A 14 -1.33 11.40 -4.30
N VAL A 15 -2.26 10.89 -5.11
CA VAL A 15 -1.95 10.41 -6.45
C VAL A 15 -2.68 11.17 -7.55
N ASP A 16 -3.46 12.18 -7.21
CA ASP A 16 -4.26 12.92 -8.20
C ASP A 16 -3.41 13.60 -9.26
N HIS A 17 -2.15 13.86 -8.96
CA HIS A 17 -1.21 14.47 -9.89
C HIS A 17 -0.65 13.49 -10.92
N LEU A 18 -0.89 12.19 -10.74
CA LEU A 18 -0.31 11.18 -11.62
C LEU A 18 -1.20 10.93 -12.84
N PRO A 19 -0.61 10.47 -13.96
CA PRO A 19 -1.41 10.04 -15.11
C PRO A 19 -2.39 8.92 -14.72
N PRO A 20 -3.51 8.81 -15.45
CA PRO A 20 -4.54 7.82 -15.13
C PRO A 20 -4.05 6.38 -15.03
N VAL A 21 -3.08 5.99 -15.87
CA VAL A 21 -2.57 4.61 -15.84
C VAL A 21 -1.95 4.29 -14.47
N HIS A 22 -1.22 5.24 -13.89
CA HIS A 22 -0.61 5.03 -12.57
C HIS A 22 -1.66 5.04 -11.49
N GLN A 23 -2.66 5.91 -11.59
CA GLN A 23 -3.75 5.92 -10.63
C GLN A 23 -4.51 4.60 -10.62
N GLU A 24 -4.75 4.03 -11.79
CA GLU A 24 -5.44 2.75 -11.92
C GLU A 24 -4.63 1.60 -11.34
N GLU A 25 -3.33 1.57 -11.61
CA GLU A 25 -2.46 0.53 -11.07
C GLU A 25 -2.40 0.61 -9.54
N LEU A 26 -2.28 1.81 -9.00
CA LEU A 26 -2.23 2.01 -7.55
C LEU A 26 -3.56 1.66 -6.89
N ALA A 27 -4.67 1.99 -7.53
CA ALA A 27 -5.98 1.63 -7.01
C ALA A 27 -6.14 0.10 -6.95
N LEU A 28 -5.66 -0.60 -7.98
CA LEU A 28 -5.72 -2.06 -8.00
C LEU A 28 -4.83 -2.66 -6.93
N ALA A 29 -3.59 -2.17 -6.79
CA ALA A 29 -2.68 -2.65 -5.76
C ALA A 29 -3.27 -2.44 -4.37
N THR A 30 -3.86 -1.27 -4.12
CA THR A 30 -4.50 -0.96 -2.85
C THR A 30 -5.65 -1.93 -2.58
N ARG A 31 -6.46 -2.21 -3.59
CA ARG A 31 -7.58 -3.14 -3.42
C ARG A 31 -7.09 -4.54 -3.08
N ILE A 32 -6.04 -5.01 -3.74
CA ILE A 32 -5.48 -6.33 -3.44
C ILE A 32 -4.99 -6.36 -2.00
N LEU A 33 -4.28 -5.32 -1.55
CA LEU A 33 -3.81 -5.23 -0.17
C LEU A 33 -4.97 -5.30 0.82
N MET A 34 -6.01 -4.51 0.59
CA MET A 34 -7.16 -4.46 1.51
C MET A 34 -7.90 -5.80 1.54
N ASP A 35 -8.09 -6.41 0.37
CA ASP A 35 -8.81 -7.69 0.30
C ASP A 35 -8.03 -8.80 1.01
N GLU A 36 -6.72 -8.89 0.78
CA GLU A 36 -5.91 -9.92 1.42
C GLU A 36 -5.83 -9.70 2.93
N PHE A 37 -5.72 -8.45 3.35
CA PHE A 37 -5.72 -8.13 4.77
C PHE A 37 -7.05 -8.54 5.42
N THR A 38 -8.17 -8.25 4.76
CA THR A 38 -9.49 -8.63 5.25
C THR A 38 -9.61 -10.14 5.41
N VAL A 39 -9.13 -10.90 4.44
CA VAL A 39 -9.14 -12.36 4.52
C VAL A 39 -8.30 -12.84 5.70
N ALA A 40 -7.10 -12.29 5.86
CA ALA A 40 -6.21 -12.69 6.94
C ALA A 40 -6.82 -12.39 8.32
N ILE A 41 -7.41 -11.21 8.47
CA ILE A 41 -8.05 -10.80 9.73
C ILE A 41 -9.24 -11.71 10.04
N SER A 42 -10.01 -12.11 9.04
CA SER A 42 -11.19 -12.93 9.24
C SER A 42 -10.86 -14.30 9.81
N ARG A 43 -9.62 -14.77 9.60
CA ARG A 43 -9.16 -16.05 10.10
C ARG A 43 -8.52 -15.98 11.49
N ALA A 44 -8.33 -14.77 11.99
CA ALA A 44 -7.65 -14.57 13.27
C ALA A 44 -8.58 -14.88 14.44
N THR A 45 -8.02 -15.42 15.52
CA THR A 45 -8.76 -15.70 16.75
C THR A 45 -8.35 -14.77 17.88
N GLN A 46 -7.15 -14.19 17.81
CA GLN A 46 -6.67 -13.29 18.85
C GLN A 46 -7.31 -11.91 18.68
N PRO A 47 -7.78 -11.29 19.78
CA PRO A 47 -8.50 -10.02 19.69
C PRO A 47 -7.76 -8.92 18.94
N TRP A 48 -6.46 -8.77 19.17
CA TRP A 48 -5.70 -7.70 18.53
C TRP A 48 -5.57 -7.92 17.02
N LYS A 49 -5.51 -9.17 16.58
CA LYS A 49 -5.50 -9.48 15.14
C LYS A 49 -6.88 -9.28 14.55
N LYS A 50 -7.89 -9.77 15.25
CA LYS A 50 -9.28 -9.73 14.76
C LYS A 50 -9.76 -8.30 14.58
N ASN A 51 -9.28 -7.39 15.42
CA ASN A 51 -9.63 -5.97 15.35
C ASN A 51 -8.58 -5.14 14.62
N GLY A 52 -7.63 -5.80 13.97
CA GLY A 52 -6.58 -5.12 13.22
C GLY A 52 -7.11 -4.33 12.05
N LYS A 53 -6.46 -3.23 11.74
CA LYS A 53 -6.88 -2.36 10.64
C LYS A 53 -5.68 -1.79 9.92
N ILE A 54 -5.84 -1.61 8.61
CA ILE A 54 -4.97 -0.73 7.85
C ILE A 54 -5.56 0.66 8.01
N GLN A 55 -4.81 1.53 8.64
CA GLN A 55 -5.28 2.88 8.93
C GLN A 55 -5.01 3.85 7.79
N LYS A 56 -3.94 3.60 7.04
CA LYS A 56 -3.52 4.50 5.99
C LYS A 56 -2.59 3.79 5.02
N ILE A 57 -2.63 4.17 3.76
CA ILE A 57 -1.67 3.74 2.75
C ILE A 57 -1.12 5.00 2.10
N ILE A 58 0.20 5.15 2.13
CA ILE A 58 0.88 6.36 1.64
C ILE A 58 1.81 5.98 0.51
N LEU A 59 1.66 6.67 -0.63
CA LEU A 59 2.62 6.56 -1.72
C LEU A 59 3.81 7.46 -1.40
N PHE A 60 5.01 6.89 -1.43
CA PHE A 60 6.21 7.67 -1.17
C PHE A 60 7.24 7.37 -2.26
N GLY A 61 8.50 7.75 -2.03
CA GLY A 61 9.53 7.56 -3.04
C GLY A 61 9.32 8.46 -4.24
N SER A 62 9.78 8.02 -5.42
CA SER A 62 9.77 8.87 -6.60
C SER A 62 8.37 9.25 -7.07
N PHE A 63 7.41 8.33 -6.99
CA PHE A 63 6.04 8.67 -7.35
C PHE A 63 5.39 9.61 -6.35
N GLY A 64 5.71 9.46 -5.07
CA GLY A 64 5.21 10.37 -4.03
C GLY A 64 5.77 11.77 -4.16
N ARG A 65 7.03 11.89 -4.61
CA ARG A 65 7.69 13.18 -4.81
C ARG A 65 7.44 13.77 -6.20
N ASP A 66 6.84 13.01 -7.10
CA ASP A 66 6.58 13.40 -8.49
C ASP A 66 7.86 13.58 -9.32
N ASP A 67 8.91 12.81 -8.99
CA ASP A 67 10.14 12.77 -9.76
C ASP A 67 10.40 11.38 -10.35
N TRP A 68 9.34 10.65 -10.62
CA TRP A 68 9.39 9.29 -11.15
C TRP A 68 9.88 9.28 -12.61
N VAL A 69 10.43 8.12 -13.00
CA VAL A 69 10.97 7.89 -14.33
C VAL A 69 10.25 6.71 -14.97
N ASP A 70 9.98 6.82 -16.26
CA ASP A 70 9.31 5.76 -17.01
C ASP A 70 9.96 5.60 -18.38
N GLU A 71 11.18 5.06 -18.39
CA GLU A 71 11.95 4.79 -19.59
C GLU A 71 12.43 3.34 -19.58
N PRO A 72 11.51 2.37 -19.68
CA PRO A 72 11.87 0.96 -19.57
C PRO A 72 12.82 0.49 -20.64
N GLU A 73 12.78 1.09 -21.84
CA GLU A 73 13.69 0.73 -22.93
C GLU A 73 15.14 1.09 -22.61
N ASN A 74 15.36 2.02 -21.69
CA ASN A 74 16.70 2.40 -21.22
C ASN A 74 17.03 1.80 -19.85
N GLY A 75 16.16 0.94 -19.33
CA GLY A 75 16.37 0.31 -18.03
C GLY A 75 15.99 1.20 -16.85
N TYR A 76 15.32 2.31 -17.09
CA TYR A 76 14.93 3.25 -16.05
C TYR A 76 13.43 3.22 -15.85
N GLN A 77 12.97 2.67 -14.74
CA GLN A 77 11.56 2.61 -14.42
C GLN A 77 11.40 2.67 -12.90
N SER A 78 10.68 3.67 -12.43
CA SER A 78 10.43 3.82 -11.00
C SER A 78 9.44 2.76 -10.52
N ASP A 79 9.64 2.29 -9.29
CA ASP A 79 8.72 1.38 -8.61
C ASP A 79 7.70 2.19 -7.82
N TYR A 80 6.56 1.58 -7.54
CA TYR A 80 5.63 2.17 -6.58
C TYR A 80 6.08 1.77 -5.17
N ASP A 81 6.23 2.76 -4.30
CA ASP A 81 6.62 2.53 -2.90
C ASP A 81 5.45 2.89 -2.00
N LEU A 82 4.91 1.91 -1.30
CA LEU A 82 3.74 2.09 -0.44
C LEU A 82 4.10 1.86 1.02
N LEU A 83 3.74 2.81 1.87
CA LEU A 83 3.84 2.69 3.31
C LEU A 83 2.46 2.38 3.85
N ILE A 84 2.34 1.23 4.50
CA ILE A 84 1.07 0.76 5.07
C ILE A 84 1.10 1.02 6.56
N ILE A 85 0.20 1.86 7.05
CA ILE A 85 0.08 2.16 8.47
C ILE A 85 -0.98 1.25 9.06
N VAL A 86 -0.59 0.43 10.04
CA VAL A 86 -1.48 -0.53 10.69
C VAL A 86 -1.72 -0.18 12.14
N SER A 87 -2.80 -0.73 12.70
CA SER A 87 -3.30 -0.37 14.02
C SER A 87 -2.54 -1.01 15.19
N HIS A 88 -1.74 -2.05 14.92
CA HIS A 88 -1.05 -2.76 15.98
C HIS A 88 0.33 -3.19 15.51
N LYS A 89 1.31 -3.02 16.40
CA LYS A 89 2.71 -3.32 16.08
C LYS A 89 2.89 -4.75 15.55
N ASP A 90 2.22 -5.72 16.18
CA ASP A 90 2.41 -7.10 15.80
C ASP A 90 1.91 -7.41 14.39
N LEU A 91 1.04 -6.56 13.83
CA LEU A 91 0.61 -6.73 12.45
C LEU A 91 1.74 -6.43 11.46
N THR A 92 2.74 -5.66 11.86
CA THR A 92 3.88 -5.37 10.99
C THR A 92 4.79 -6.57 10.79
N GLU A 93 4.71 -7.54 11.70
CA GLU A 93 5.63 -8.67 11.75
C GLU A 93 5.02 -9.97 11.21
N ILE A 94 3.77 -9.94 10.79
CA ILE A 94 3.12 -11.14 10.27
C ILE A 94 3.38 -11.20 8.77
N ALA A 95 4.48 -11.81 8.42
CA ALA A 95 4.93 -11.88 7.04
C ALA A 95 3.86 -12.45 6.10
N ASP A 96 3.10 -13.43 6.55
CA ASP A 96 2.10 -14.08 5.71
C ASP A 96 1.02 -13.12 5.21
N TYR A 97 0.67 -12.10 6.00
CA TYR A 97 -0.34 -11.13 5.60
C TYR A 97 0.12 -10.32 4.38
N TRP A 98 1.37 -9.91 4.42
CA TRP A 98 1.89 -8.97 3.43
C TRP A 98 2.50 -9.71 2.24
N TYR A 99 3.08 -10.87 2.50
CA TYR A 99 3.72 -11.65 1.46
C TYR A 99 2.71 -12.12 0.42
N VAL A 100 1.54 -12.59 0.84
CA VAL A 100 0.50 -13.05 -0.08
C VAL A 100 0.01 -11.87 -0.93
N ALA A 101 -0.18 -10.71 -0.30
CA ALA A 101 -0.62 -9.52 -1.03
C ALA A 101 0.43 -9.08 -2.05
N GLU A 102 1.70 -9.03 -1.64
CA GLU A 102 2.79 -8.68 -2.56
C GLU A 102 2.87 -9.64 -3.74
N ASP A 103 2.73 -10.93 -3.47
CA ASP A 103 2.78 -11.94 -4.52
C ASP A 103 1.64 -11.76 -5.52
N LYS A 104 0.44 -11.50 -5.04
CA LYS A 104 -0.71 -11.27 -5.90
C LYS A 104 -0.55 -10.02 -6.76
N ILE A 105 -0.02 -8.95 -6.17
CA ILE A 105 0.25 -7.72 -6.91
C ILE A 105 1.28 -7.97 -8.00
N MET A 106 2.35 -8.68 -7.66
CA MET A 106 3.43 -8.96 -8.61
C MET A 106 2.95 -9.80 -9.79
N ARG A 107 1.99 -10.69 -9.55
CA ARG A 107 1.48 -11.57 -10.59
C ARG A 107 0.36 -10.96 -11.42
N ASP A 108 -0.16 -9.80 -11.02
CA ASP A 108 -1.28 -9.20 -11.72
C ASP A 108 -0.78 -8.48 -12.98
N ALA A 109 -1.26 -8.94 -14.13
CA ALA A 109 -0.82 -8.40 -15.41
C ALA A 109 -1.24 -6.95 -15.63
N ALA A 110 -2.21 -6.46 -14.87
CA ALA A 110 -2.67 -5.09 -14.98
C ALA A 110 -1.77 -4.11 -14.22
N ILE A 111 -0.81 -4.62 -13.43
CA ILE A 111 0.16 -3.78 -12.72
C ILE A 111 1.52 -4.02 -13.36
N ALA A 112 1.96 -3.02 -14.14
CA ALA A 112 3.10 -3.19 -15.03
C ALA A 112 4.46 -2.98 -14.38
N ARG A 113 4.51 -2.57 -13.12
CA ARG A 113 5.77 -2.29 -12.44
C ARG A 113 5.76 -2.80 -11.01
N PRO A 114 6.94 -2.99 -10.41
CA PRO A 114 7.02 -3.49 -9.03
C PRO A 114 6.34 -2.57 -8.04
N VAL A 115 5.77 -3.16 -7.00
CA VAL A 115 5.18 -2.45 -5.87
C VAL A 115 5.91 -2.90 -4.62
N ASN A 116 6.58 -1.98 -3.96
CA ASN A 116 7.31 -2.24 -2.71
C ASN A 116 6.44 -1.83 -1.54
N ILE A 117 6.34 -2.69 -0.55
CA ILE A 117 5.48 -2.45 0.61
C ILE A 117 6.32 -2.40 1.87
N ILE A 118 6.13 -1.34 2.66
CA ILE A 118 6.72 -1.20 3.98
C ILE A 118 5.57 -1.03 4.96
N VAL A 119 5.60 -1.77 6.06
CA VAL A 119 4.49 -1.80 7.03
C VAL A 119 4.98 -1.30 8.38
N HIS A 120 4.29 -0.29 8.90
CA HIS A 120 4.62 0.30 10.20
C HIS A 120 3.36 0.72 10.93
N THR A 121 3.48 0.98 12.24
CA THR A 121 2.42 1.66 12.99
C THR A 121 2.65 3.18 12.89
N LEU A 122 1.61 3.93 13.19
CA LEU A 122 1.72 5.39 13.22
C LEU A 122 2.76 5.84 14.24
N ASP A 123 2.83 5.16 15.38
CA ASP A 123 3.80 5.48 16.43
C ASP A 123 5.23 5.33 15.92
N GLU A 124 5.50 4.27 15.16
CA GLU A 124 6.83 4.06 14.58
C GLU A 124 7.18 5.17 13.59
N VAL A 125 6.22 5.56 12.77
CA VAL A 125 6.42 6.64 11.80
C VAL A 125 6.70 7.96 12.52
N ASN A 126 5.94 8.24 13.58
CA ASN A 126 6.11 9.47 14.35
C ASN A 126 7.46 9.55 15.07
N ARG A 127 8.08 8.40 15.32
CA ARG A 127 9.42 8.37 15.92
C ARG A 127 10.53 8.53 14.89
N GLY A 128 10.17 8.75 13.64
CA GLY A 128 11.16 9.10 12.62
C GLY A 128 11.97 7.94 12.11
N LEU A 129 11.36 6.79 11.98
CA LEU A 129 12.07 5.65 11.45
C LEU A 129 12.51 5.84 10.01
#